data_9368faefed882a5c34a1eb49dc4f3d32
#
_entry.id   9368faefed882a5c34a1eb49dc4f3d32
#
_cell.length_a   1.000
_cell.length_b   1.000
_cell.length_c   1.000
_cell.angle_alpha   90.00
_cell.angle_beta   90.00
_cell.angle_gamma   90.00
#
_symmetry.space_group_name_H-M   'P 1'
#
loop_
_entity.id
_entity.type
_entity.pdbx_description
1 polymer ?
#
loop_
_entity_poly.entity_id
_entity_poly.type
_entity_poly.pdbx_seq_one_letter_code
_entity_poly.pdbx_strand_id
1 'polypeptide(L)'
;MDMFNSLFSSGTATAVSPVSVFICIGAALAIGIFLAMVYTYKSRYSQSFVITLAMLPAVVSMVILLVNGNVGAGVAVAGTFGLVRFRSVPGTAKEIGAIFLSMATGLAIGMGFVGYAAAFALIMGVVTLIYTKLGYTIFSGSKLQKSLTITIPENLDYTEVFTETLNKYTKSSNLLGVKTTNMGSLFKLSYDVTLNKEGIEKEFIDALRCKNGNLEIRLNRPGMGGEEL
;
A
#
# COMPACT_ATOMS: atom_id res chain seq x y z
N MET A 1 2.64 31.57 21.01
CA MET A 1 3.39 31.43 19.73
C MET A 1 4.62 30.52 19.83
N ASP A 2 4.94 30.01 21.01
CA ASP A 2 6.17 29.25 21.29
C ASP A 2 6.16 27.79 20.82
N MET A 3 4.99 27.23 20.48
CA MET A 3 4.87 25.85 20.00
C MET A 3 5.50 25.61 18.61
N PHE A 4 5.79 26.67 17.87
CA PHE A 4 6.40 26.59 16.54
C PHE A 4 7.91 26.93 16.53
N ASN A 5 8.47 27.37 17.66
CA ASN A 5 9.89 27.55 17.79
C ASN A 5 10.59 26.19 17.97
N SER A 6 11.79 26.04 17.42
CA SER A 6 12.58 24.82 17.65
C SER A 6 12.91 24.68 19.14
N LEU A 7 12.73 23.51 19.70
CA LEU A 7 13.08 23.19 21.08
C LEU A 7 14.59 23.35 21.37
N PHE A 8 15.40 23.54 20.33
CA PHE A 8 16.85 23.67 20.39
C PHE A 8 17.35 25.11 20.16
N SER A 9 16.47 26.09 19.95
CA SER A 9 16.85 27.46 19.56
C SER A 9 17.24 28.38 20.72
N SER A 10 17.36 27.91 21.93
CA SER A 10 17.85 28.72 23.06
C SER A 10 19.36 28.59 23.21
N GLY A 11 20.08 29.46 22.48
CA GLY A 11 21.44 29.99 22.81
C GLY A 11 22.58 28.98 22.90
N THR A 12 23.58 29.20 22.04
CA THR A 12 25.00 28.84 22.21
C THR A 12 25.30 27.53 22.94
N ALA A 13 25.49 26.52 22.17
CA ALA A 13 26.09 25.20 22.47
C ALA A 13 25.11 24.03 22.31
N THR A 14 25.53 23.12 21.50
CA THR A 14 25.08 21.82 21.06
C THR A 14 24.75 20.77 22.15
N ALA A 15 24.34 21.16 23.33
CA ALA A 15 23.95 20.22 24.38
C ALA A 15 22.42 19.97 24.33
N VAL A 16 22.05 18.91 23.62
CA VAL A 16 20.66 18.41 23.62
C VAL A 16 20.33 18.01 25.06
N SER A 17 19.42 18.71 25.73
CA SER A 17 18.98 18.36 27.07
C SER A 17 18.33 16.97 27.05
N PRO A 18 18.66 16.07 28.01
CA PRO A 18 18.00 14.76 28.08
C PRO A 18 16.47 14.85 28.13
N VAL A 19 15.93 15.88 28.77
CA VAL A 19 14.48 16.13 28.84
C VAL A 19 13.88 16.39 27.45
N SER A 20 14.58 17.19 26.62
CA SER A 20 14.12 17.46 25.24
C SER A 20 14.08 16.20 24.39
N VAL A 21 15.03 15.28 24.58
CA VAL A 21 15.06 13.98 23.89
C VAL A 21 13.82 13.15 24.24
N PHE A 22 13.50 13.03 25.52
CA PHE A 22 12.30 12.28 25.96
C PHE A 22 11.00 12.92 25.46
N ILE A 23 10.92 14.24 25.43
CA ILE A 23 9.76 14.95 24.85
C ILE A 23 9.63 14.64 23.34
N CYS A 24 10.73 14.71 22.58
CA CYS A 24 10.72 14.39 21.16
C CYS A 24 10.32 12.94 20.89
N ILE A 25 10.86 11.97 21.65
CA ILE A 25 10.50 10.55 21.49
C ILE A 25 9.03 10.33 21.84
N GLY A 26 8.54 10.91 22.96
CA GLY A 26 7.13 10.81 23.35
C GLY A 26 6.18 11.39 22.29
N ALA A 27 6.49 12.58 21.77
CA ALA A 27 5.73 13.21 20.70
C ALA A 27 5.78 12.38 19.41
N ALA A 28 6.94 11.83 19.05
CA ALA A 28 7.10 10.98 17.87
C ALA A 28 6.27 9.70 17.95
N LEU A 29 6.24 9.05 19.12
CA LEU A 29 5.39 7.87 19.35
C LEU A 29 3.91 8.22 19.29
N ALA A 30 3.47 9.33 19.90
CA ALA A 30 2.09 9.78 19.84
C ALA A 30 1.62 10.04 18.40
N ILE A 31 2.45 10.75 17.61
CA ILE A 31 2.17 11.01 16.20
C ILE A 31 2.21 9.70 15.39
N GLY A 32 3.16 8.80 15.67
CA GLY A 32 3.26 7.49 15.03
C GLY A 32 2.00 6.64 15.24
N ILE A 33 1.47 6.58 16.47
CA ILE A 33 0.22 5.89 16.78
C ILE A 33 -0.95 6.53 16.03
N PHE A 34 -1.02 7.86 15.97
CA PHE A 34 -2.04 8.57 15.20
C PHE A 34 -2.00 8.19 13.71
N LEU A 35 -0.82 8.23 13.08
CA LEU A 35 -0.65 7.84 11.68
C LEU A 35 -1.00 6.37 11.43
N ALA A 36 -0.62 5.47 12.35
CA ALA A 36 -0.98 4.06 12.30
C ALA A 36 -2.51 3.86 12.36
N MET A 37 -3.22 4.60 13.22
CA MET A 37 -4.68 4.57 13.26
C MET A 37 -5.33 5.08 11.96
N VAL A 38 -4.81 6.16 11.39
CA VAL A 38 -5.27 6.68 10.10
C VAL A 38 -5.06 5.65 8.99
N TYR A 39 -3.91 4.97 8.97
CA TYR A 39 -3.58 3.95 7.98
C TYR A 39 -4.50 2.73 8.05
N THR A 40 -4.85 2.27 9.26
CA THR A 40 -5.72 1.09 9.46
C THR A 40 -7.16 1.32 9.02
N TYR A 41 -7.58 2.58 8.88
CA TYR A 41 -8.95 2.91 8.51
C TYR A 41 -9.29 2.39 7.10
N LYS A 42 -10.26 1.46 7.03
CA LYS A 42 -10.74 0.80 5.78
C LYS A 42 -9.63 0.16 4.91
N SER A 43 -8.52 -0.24 5.51
CA SER A 43 -7.42 -0.90 4.81
C SER A 43 -7.28 -2.35 5.26
N ARG A 44 -6.86 -3.25 4.35
CA ARG A 44 -6.30 -4.54 4.76
C ARG A 44 -4.86 -4.28 5.19
N TYR A 45 -4.51 -4.66 6.40
CA TYR A 45 -3.19 -4.39 6.97
C TYR A 45 -2.61 -5.62 7.63
N SER A 46 -1.28 -5.71 7.64
CA SER A 46 -0.53 -6.63 8.49
C SER A 46 -0.31 -5.97 9.86
N GLN A 47 -0.52 -6.70 10.94
CA GLN A 47 -0.28 -6.19 12.31
C GLN A 47 1.18 -5.73 12.48
N SER A 48 2.13 -6.50 11.93
CA SER A 48 3.56 -6.16 11.99
C SER A 48 3.85 -4.82 11.32
N PHE A 49 3.22 -4.53 10.18
CA PHE A 49 3.40 -3.27 9.47
C PHE A 49 2.87 -2.07 10.28
N VAL A 50 1.70 -2.20 10.91
CA VAL A 50 1.10 -1.13 11.73
C VAL A 50 1.98 -0.79 12.92
N ILE A 51 2.55 -1.79 13.60
CA ILE A 51 3.49 -1.59 14.70
C ILE A 51 4.75 -0.88 14.22
N THR A 52 5.33 -1.33 13.11
CA THR A 52 6.51 -0.68 12.52
C THR A 52 6.22 0.77 12.15
N LEU A 53 5.07 1.04 11.53
CA LEU A 53 4.65 2.40 11.15
C LEU A 53 4.50 3.32 12.37
N ALA A 54 3.99 2.81 13.49
CA ALA A 54 3.85 3.57 14.74
C ALA A 54 5.21 3.91 15.37
N MET A 55 6.21 3.02 15.25
CA MET A 55 7.55 3.22 15.83
C MET A 55 8.46 4.07 14.93
N LEU A 56 8.19 4.10 13.63
CA LEU A 56 9.09 4.69 12.63
C LEU A 56 9.43 6.17 12.91
N PRO A 57 8.48 7.06 13.28
CA PRO A 57 8.81 8.46 13.59
C PRO A 57 9.78 8.60 14.76
N ALA A 58 9.66 7.74 15.79
CA ALA A 58 10.55 7.77 16.95
C ALA A 58 11.97 7.33 16.58
N VAL A 59 12.11 6.29 15.77
CA VAL A 59 13.41 5.82 15.28
C VAL A 59 14.08 6.91 14.44
N VAL A 60 13.35 7.49 13.48
CA VAL A 60 13.89 8.55 12.62
C VAL A 60 14.24 9.80 13.41
N SER A 61 13.41 10.22 14.38
CA SER A 61 13.70 11.39 15.21
C SER A 61 14.96 11.21 16.03
N MET A 62 15.18 10.02 16.59
CA MET A 62 16.39 9.70 17.35
C MET A 62 17.65 9.75 16.48
N VAL A 63 17.59 9.18 15.27
CA VAL A 63 18.68 9.23 14.31
C VAL A 63 19.04 10.68 13.96
N ILE A 64 18.04 11.53 13.68
CA ILE A 64 18.27 12.93 13.35
C ILE A 64 18.83 13.72 14.54
N LEU A 65 18.34 13.45 15.75
CA LEU A 65 18.90 14.05 16.97
C LEU A 65 20.38 13.74 17.16
N LEU A 66 20.81 12.50 16.89
CA LEU A 66 22.22 12.08 16.99
C LEU A 66 23.11 12.68 15.90
N VAL A 67 22.53 12.93 14.71
CA VAL A 67 23.24 13.51 13.56
C VAL A 67 23.32 15.03 13.66
N ASN A 68 22.44 15.65 14.42
CA ASN A 68 22.31 17.11 14.50
C ASN A 68 23.64 17.78 14.87
N GLY A 69 24.15 18.63 13.99
CA GLY A 69 25.42 19.33 14.13
C GLY A 69 26.67 18.55 13.67
N ASN A 70 26.54 17.29 13.25
CA ASN A 70 27.67 16.48 12.79
C ASN A 70 27.43 15.93 11.37
N VAL A 71 27.98 16.61 10.36
CA VAL A 71 27.85 16.21 8.95
C VAL A 71 28.44 14.81 8.70
N GLY A 72 29.54 14.47 9.37
CA GLY A 72 30.17 13.13 9.24
C GLY A 72 29.25 11.99 9.72
N ALA A 73 28.55 12.20 10.86
CA ALA A 73 27.56 11.25 11.35
C ALA A 73 26.39 11.12 10.38
N GLY A 74 25.94 12.23 9.76
CA GLY A 74 24.88 12.22 8.74
C GLY A 74 25.24 11.36 7.54
N VAL A 75 26.43 11.50 7.01
CA VAL A 75 26.92 10.69 5.88
C VAL A 75 27.03 9.20 6.26
N ALA A 76 27.55 8.90 7.46
CA ALA A 76 27.66 7.52 7.95
C ALA A 76 26.29 6.85 8.09
N VAL A 77 25.30 7.56 8.65
CA VAL A 77 23.91 7.06 8.78
C VAL A 77 23.29 6.85 7.41
N ALA A 78 23.41 7.81 6.49
CA ALA A 78 22.87 7.67 5.12
C ALA A 78 23.52 6.49 4.39
N GLY A 79 24.83 6.27 4.55
CA GLY A 79 25.53 5.11 4.00
C GLY A 79 25.03 3.79 4.58
N THR A 80 24.81 3.73 5.89
CA THR A 80 24.31 2.53 6.57
C THR A 80 22.90 2.18 6.12
N PHE A 81 21.98 3.15 5.99
CA PHE A 81 20.64 2.91 5.47
C PHE A 81 20.65 2.49 4.00
N GLY A 82 21.59 3.00 3.20
CA GLY A 82 21.77 2.58 1.80
C GLY A 82 22.19 1.11 1.64
N LEU A 83 22.87 0.54 2.66
CA LEU A 83 23.26 -0.87 2.67
C LEU A 83 22.12 -1.82 3.10
N VAL A 84 21.07 -1.31 3.73
CA VAL A 84 19.90 -2.10 4.10
C VAL A 84 19.08 -2.43 2.84
N ARG A 85 19.37 -3.59 2.26
CA ARG A 85 18.60 -4.08 1.13
C ARG A 85 17.30 -4.69 1.62
N PHE A 86 16.19 -4.03 1.37
CA PHE A 86 14.88 -4.62 1.56
C PHE A 86 14.66 -5.76 0.55
N ARG A 87 14.82 -6.98 1.01
CA ARG A 87 14.68 -8.19 0.19
C ARG A 87 13.22 -8.68 0.10
N SER A 88 12.28 -7.92 0.63
CA SER A 88 10.85 -8.24 0.64
C SER A 88 10.15 -7.70 -0.60
N VAL A 89 9.02 -8.34 -0.93
CA VAL A 89 8.08 -7.89 -1.97
C VAL A 89 7.80 -6.39 -1.78
N PRO A 90 7.90 -5.58 -2.84
CA PRO A 90 7.59 -4.16 -2.74
C PRO A 90 6.18 -3.99 -2.18
N GLY A 91 6.06 -3.20 -1.11
CA GLY A 91 4.78 -2.90 -0.47
C GLY A 91 3.83 -2.19 -1.43
N THR A 92 2.55 -2.19 -1.11
CA THR A 92 1.56 -1.43 -1.89
C THR A 92 1.92 0.06 -1.89
N ALA A 93 1.51 0.79 -2.94
CA ALA A 93 1.76 2.25 -3.02
C ALA A 93 1.26 3.00 -1.77
N LYS A 94 0.19 2.51 -1.12
CA LYS A 94 -0.34 3.05 0.13
C LYS A 94 0.62 2.83 1.31
N GLU A 95 1.25 1.66 1.40
CA GLU A 95 2.25 1.36 2.44
C GLU A 95 3.48 2.25 2.30
N ILE A 96 3.97 2.37 1.07
CA ILE A 96 5.11 3.23 0.76
C ILE A 96 4.80 4.69 1.14
N GLY A 97 3.64 5.21 0.77
CA GLY A 97 3.20 6.56 1.14
C GLY A 97 3.12 6.77 2.66
N ALA A 98 2.60 5.78 3.41
CA ALA A 98 2.52 5.84 4.86
C ALA A 98 3.91 5.85 5.52
N ILE A 99 4.86 5.06 5.00
CA ILE A 99 6.25 5.06 5.46
C ILE A 99 6.89 6.43 5.27
N PHE A 100 6.78 7.03 4.06
CA PHE A 100 7.32 8.35 3.79
C PHE A 100 6.73 9.44 4.69
N LEU A 101 5.42 9.38 4.95
CA LEU A 101 4.75 10.31 5.84
C LEU A 101 5.28 10.19 7.29
N SER A 102 5.45 8.97 7.78
CA SER A 102 6.03 8.70 9.10
C SER A 102 7.49 9.14 9.20
N MET A 103 8.28 8.93 8.15
CA MET A 103 9.67 9.39 8.10
C MET A 103 9.77 10.91 8.11
N ALA A 104 8.95 11.60 7.31
CA ALA A 104 8.93 13.07 7.26
C ALA A 104 8.55 13.70 8.61
N THR A 105 7.57 13.14 9.30
CA THR A 105 7.20 13.60 10.65
C THR A 105 8.31 13.35 11.67
N GLY A 106 8.96 12.18 11.63
CA GLY A 106 10.09 11.86 12.49
C GLY A 106 11.29 12.79 12.27
N LEU A 107 11.58 13.14 11.01
CA LEU A 107 12.64 14.08 10.65
C LEU A 107 12.36 15.48 11.23
N ALA A 108 11.14 16.00 11.09
CA ALA A 108 10.76 17.29 11.65
C ALA A 108 10.85 17.34 13.17
N ILE A 109 10.44 16.24 13.86
CA ILE A 109 10.57 16.12 15.31
C ILE A 109 12.04 16.07 15.74
N GLY A 110 12.87 15.31 15.03
CA GLY A 110 14.31 15.20 15.30
C GLY A 110 15.06 16.53 15.13
N MET A 111 14.57 17.42 14.29
CA MET A 111 15.06 18.79 14.17
C MET A 111 14.50 19.75 15.24
N GLY A 112 13.67 19.26 16.15
CA GLY A 112 13.07 20.03 17.24
C GLY A 112 11.77 20.76 16.87
N PHE A 113 11.25 20.61 15.65
CA PHE A 113 10.02 21.27 15.17
C PHE A 113 8.77 20.42 15.45
N VAL A 114 8.52 20.10 16.71
CA VAL A 114 7.41 19.20 17.11
C VAL A 114 6.05 19.76 16.71
N GLY A 115 5.82 21.09 16.84
CA GLY A 115 4.57 21.74 16.46
C GLY A 115 4.26 21.61 14.96
N TYR A 116 5.26 21.84 14.12
CA TYR A 116 5.12 21.66 12.65
C TYR A 116 4.87 20.21 12.27
N ALA A 117 5.57 19.26 12.92
CA ALA A 117 5.36 17.84 12.69
C ALA A 117 3.94 17.40 13.05
N ALA A 118 3.40 17.87 14.18
CA ALA A 118 2.03 17.58 14.58
C ALA A 118 1.01 18.17 13.61
N ALA A 119 1.17 19.44 13.22
CA ALA A 119 0.30 20.08 12.24
C ALA A 119 0.33 19.36 10.88
N PHE A 120 1.52 19.00 10.39
CA PHE A 120 1.70 18.25 9.14
C PHE A 120 1.04 16.87 9.21
N ALA A 121 1.26 16.12 10.31
CA ALA A 121 0.65 14.80 10.50
C ALA A 121 -0.87 14.86 10.54
N LEU A 122 -1.45 15.89 11.20
CA LEU A 122 -2.90 16.10 11.24
C LEU A 122 -3.46 16.41 9.85
N ILE A 123 -2.86 17.36 9.13
CA ILE A 123 -3.30 17.72 7.78
C ILE A 123 -3.24 16.50 6.85
N MET A 124 -2.11 15.82 6.80
CA MET A 124 -1.93 14.66 5.93
C MET A 124 -2.79 13.48 6.36
N GLY A 125 -3.03 13.29 7.66
CA GLY A 125 -3.96 12.31 8.18
C GLY A 125 -5.39 12.56 7.69
N VAL A 126 -5.87 13.79 7.80
CA VAL A 126 -7.21 14.18 7.30
C VAL A 126 -7.30 14.00 5.78
N VAL A 127 -6.29 14.44 5.01
CA VAL A 127 -6.24 14.27 3.56
C VAL A 127 -6.30 12.78 3.19
N THR A 128 -5.53 11.94 3.88
CA THR A 128 -5.53 10.48 3.65
C THR A 128 -6.91 9.87 3.93
N LEU A 129 -7.58 10.28 4.99
CA LEU A 129 -8.94 9.83 5.31
C LEU A 129 -9.96 10.28 4.25
N ILE A 130 -9.87 11.53 3.79
CA ILE A 130 -10.72 12.05 2.71
C ILE A 130 -10.50 11.26 1.43
N TYR A 131 -9.26 11.07 0.99
CA TYR A 131 -8.95 10.30 -0.22
C TYR A 131 -9.34 8.83 -0.09
N THR A 132 -9.21 8.23 1.09
CA THR A 132 -9.67 6.86 1.32
C THR A 132 -11.18 6.77 1.22
N LYS A 133 -11.94 7.72 1.75
CA LYS A 133 -13.40 7.77 1.61
C LYS A 133 -13.83 8.03 0.17
N LEU A 134 -13.23 9.02 -0.47
CA LEU A 134 -13.53 9.40 -1.85
C LEU A 134 -13.15 8.29 -2.84
N GLY A 135 -11.97 7.70 -2.67
CA GLY A 135 -11.49 6.59 -3.49
C GLY A 135 -12.42 5.38 -3.41
N TYR A 136 -12.95 5.07 -2.23
CA TYR A 136 -13.98 4.04 -2.09
C TYR A 136 -15.29 4.38 -2.80
N THR A 137 -15.62 5.66 -2.94
CA THR A 137 -16.87 6.10 -3.57
C THR A 137 -16.72 6.27 -5.08
N ILE A 138 -15.57 6.78 -5.54
CA ILE A 138 -15.34 7.14 -6.96
C ILE A 138 -14.64 6.00 -7.72
N PHE A 139 -13.66 5.34 -7.09
CA PHE A 139 -12.83 4.29 -7.69
C PHE A 139 -13.17 2.88 -7.22
N SER A 140 -14.18 2.71 -6.34
CA SER A 140 -14.72 1.38 -6.08
C SER A 140 -15.37 0.94 -7.38
N GLY A 141 -14.60 0.24 -8.19
CA GLY A 141 -15.10 -0.44 -9.37
C GLY A 141 -16.37 -1.15 -8.98
N SER A 142 -17.40 -1.06 -9.80
CA SER A 142 -18.70 -1.71 -9.59
C SER A 142 -18.45 -3.09 -8.99
N LYS A 143 -19.19 -3.49 -7.95
CA LYS A 143 -19.12 -4.85 -7.37
C LYS A 143 -19.24 -5.94 -8.44
N LEU A 144 -19.75 -5.55 -9.59
CA LEU A 144 -19.91 -6.34 -10.79
C LEU A 144 -18.61 -6.52 -11.60
N GLN A 145 -17.60 -5.63 -11.40
CA GLN A 145 -16.33 -5.76 -12.11
C GLN A 145 -15.47 -6.83 -11.43
N LYS A 146 -15.00 -7.78 -12.23
CA LYS A 146 -14.23 -8.95 -11.79
C LYS A 146 -13.04 -9.19 -12.74
N SER A 147 -11.96 -9.69 -12.19
CA SER A 147 -10.85 -10.26 -12.96
C SER A 147 -11.09 -11.75 -13.11
N LEU A 148 -11.24 -12.22 -14.34
CA LEU A 148 -11.50 -13.62 -14.69
C LEU A 148 -10.24 -14.20 -15.31
N THR A 149 -9.76 -15.31 -14.78
CA THR A 149 -8.69 -16.11 -15.37
C THR A 149 -9.23 -17.48 -15.71
N ILE A 150 -9.11 -17.88 -16.98
CA ILE A 150 -9.55 -19.18 -17.49
C ILE A 150 -8.32 -19.96 -17.95
N THR A 151 -8.12 -21.14 -17.42
CA THR A 151 -7.12 -22.08 -17.94
C THR A 151 -7.77 -23.00 -18.95
N ILE A 152 -7.10 -23.18 -20.09
CA ILE A 152 -7.55 -24.02 -21.20
C ILE A 152 -6.41 -24.89 -21.73
N PRO A 153 -6.70 -26.05 -22.36
CA PRO A 153 -5.70 -26.86 -23.03
C PRO A 153 -5.26 -26.17 -24.33
N GLU A 154 -4.04 -26.46 -24.80
CA GLU A 154 -3.43 -25.87 -26.00
C GLU A 154 -4.26 -26.09 -27.28
N ASN A 155 -4.91 -27.25 -27.38
CA ASN A 155 -5.70 -27.64 -28.55
C ASN A 155 -7.08 -26.95 -28.65
N LEU A 156 -7.46 -26.13 -27.65
CA LEU A 156 -8.75 -25.42 -27.66
C LEU A 156 -8.60 -24.04 -28.28
N ASP A 157 -9.33 -23.79 -29.38
CA ASP A 157 -9.43 -22.43 -29.92
C ASP A 157 -10.27 -21.57 -28.99
N TYR A 158 -9.63 -20.61 -28.34
CA TYR A 158 -10.25 -19.74 -27.36
C TYR A 158 -10.93 -18.52 -27.94
N THR A 159 -10.77 -18.27 -29.25
CA THR A 159 -11.19 -17.02 -29.90
C THR A 159 -12.72 -16.87 -29.88
N GLU A 160 -13.45 -17.96 -30.04
CA GLU A 160 -14.92 -17.94 -30.15
C GLU A 160 -15.64 -18.70 -29.03
N VAL A 161 -15.00 -19.72 -28.45
CA VAL A 161 -15.64 -20.67 -27.50
C VAL A 161 -16.28 -19.98 -26.32
N PHE A 162 -15.67 -18.91 -25.81
CA PHE A 162 -16.16 -18.20 -24.62
C PHE A 162 -17.04 -17.00 -24.93
N THR A 163 -17.06 -16.52 -26.17
CA THR A 163 -17.76 -15.29 -26.59
C THR A 163 -19.25 -15.33 -26.25
N GLU A 164 -19.91 -16.42 -26.54
CA GLU A 164 -21.35 -16.60 -26.24
C GLU A 164 -21.61 -16.55 -24.72
N THR A 165 -20.79 -17.26 -23.93
CA THR A 165 -20.93 -17.31 -22.46
C THR A 165 -20.60 -15.95 -21.84
N LEU A 166 -19.54 -15.29 -22.30
CA LEU A 166 -19.20 -13.95 -21.85
C LEU A 166 -20.32 -12.96 -22.15
N ASN A 167 -20.86 -12.92 -23.38
CA ASN A 167 -21.95 -12.02 -23.75
C ASN A 167 -23.24 -12.28 -22.95
N LYS A 168 -23.51 -13.51 -22.57
CA LYS A 168 -24.69 -13.87 -21.78
C LYS A 168 -24.62 -13.37 -20.33
N TYR A 169 -23.46 -13.47 -19.69
CA TYR A 169 -23.30 -13.23 -18.25
C TYR A 169 -22.62 -11.89 -17.94
N THR A 170 -22.00 -11.24 -18.93
CA THR A 170 -21.27 -9.97 -18.73
C THR A 170 -21.83 -8.84 -19.59
N LYS A 171 -21.72 -7.61 -19.08
CA LYS A 171 -21.98 -6.37 -19.83
C LYS A 171 -20.80 -5.97 -20.72
N SER A 172 -19.59 -6.28 -20.26
CA SER A 172 -18.36 -6.06 -20.99
C SER A 172 -17.35 -7.11 -20.60
N SER A 173 -16.56 -7.56 -21.57
CA SER A 173 -15.46 -8.50 -21.37
C SER A 173 -14.29 -8.05 -22.24
N ASN A 174 -13.16 -7.76 -21.62
CA ASN A 174 -11.94 -7.36 -22.31
C ASN A 174 -10.84 -8.38 -22.02
N LEU A 175 -10.26 -8.97 -23.03
CA LEU A 175 -9.09 -9.82 -22.91
C LEU A 175 -7.87 -8.95 -22.60
N LEU A 176 -7.27 -9.13 -21.43
CA LEU A 176 -6.10 -8.38 -20.98
C LEU A 176 -4.79 -9.05 -21.41
N GLY A 177 -4.79 -10.38 -21.48
CA GLY A 177 -3.59 -11.11 -21.87
C GLY A 177 -3.80 -12.61 -21.92
N VAL A 178 -2.86 -13.26 -22.61
CA VAL A 178 -2.77 -14.72 -22.75
C VAL A 178 -1.38 -15.12 -22.31
N LYS A 179 -1.27 -16.08 -21.40
CA LYS A 179 0.01 -16.61 -20.89
C LYS A 179 0.01 -18.11 -21.07
N THR A 180 1.08 -18.65 -21.65
CA THR A 180 1.34 -20.10 -21.67
C THR A 180 1.83 -20.56 -20.31
N THR A 181 1.40 -21.73 -19.87
CA THR A 181 1.79 -22.33 -18.60
C THR A 181 1.96 -23.83 -18.77
N ASN A 182 2.51 -24.50 -17.74
CA ASN A 182 2.75 -25.93 -17.77
C ASN A 182 3.53 -26.40 -19.01
N MET A 183 4.70 -25.78 -19.22
CA MET A 183 5.59 -26.06 -20.38
C MET A 183 4.93 -25.89 -21.75
N GLY A 184 3.94 -25.01 -21.86
CA GLY A 184 3.25 -24.74 -23.12
C GLY A 184 1.94 -25.51 -23.34
N SER A 185 1.67 -26.56 -22.56
CA SER A 185 0.48 -27.41 -22.75
C SER A 185 -0.85 -26.76 -22.34
N LEU A 186 -0.79 -25.63 -21.64
CA LEU A 186 -1.97 -24.89 -21.16
C LEU A 186 -1.84 -23.40 -21.46
N PHE A 187 -2.96 -22.76 -21.76
CA PHE A 187 -3.07 -21.30 -21.83
C PHE A 187 -3.84 -20.78 -20.63
N LYS A 188 -3.40 -19.65 -20.06
CA LYS A 188 -4.15 -18.83 -19.10
C LYS A 188 -4.62 -17.57 -19.78
N LEU A 189 -5.93 -17.43 -19.92
CA LEU A 189 -6.60 -16.26 -20.47
C LEU A 189 -7.01 -15.34 -19.32
N SER A 190 -6.58 -14.09 -19.33
CA SER A 190 -6.95 -13.09 -18.33
C SER A 190 -7.91 -12.09 -18.94
N TYR A 191 -9.10 -11.97 -18.37
CA TYR A 191 -10.14 -11.03 -18.79
C TYR A 191 -10.47 -10.06 -17.66
N ASP A 192 -10.77 -8.83 -18.02
CA ASP A 192 -11.54 -7.91 -17.18
C ASP A 192 -13.02 -7.97 -17.60
N VAL A 193 -13.89 -8.37 -16.67
CA VAL A 193 -15.30 -8.60 -16.96
C VAL A 193 -16.18 -7.81 -16.01
N THR A 194 -17.27 -7.26 -16.55
CA THR A 194 -18.32 -6.65 -15.74
C THR A 194 -19.57 -7.52 -15.81
N LEU A 195 -19.93 -8.16 -14.71
CA LEU A 195 -21.10 -9.04 -14.66
C LEU A 195 -22.41 -8.27 -14.88
N ASN A 196 -23.44 -8.93 -15.42
CA ASN A 196 -24.76 -8.35 -15.63
C ASN A 196 -25.49 -8.08 -14.31
N LYS A 197 -25.36 -8.97 -13.32
CA LYS A 197 -26.04 -8.94 -12.01
C LYS A 197 -25.11 -9.42 -10.90
N GLU A 198 -25.41 -9.03 -9.65
CA GLU A 198 -24.78 -9.63 -8.46
C GLU A 198 -25.34 -11.06 -8.23
N GLY A 199 -24.50 -11.97 -7.74
CA GLY A 199 -24.91 -13.31 -7.33
C GLY A 199 -24.93 -14.38 -8.43
N ILE A 200 -24.57 -14.04 -9.67
CA ILE A 200 -24.51 -15.00 -10.79
C ILE A 200 -23.13 -15.65 -10.97
N GLU A 201 -22.19 -15.38 -10.06
CA GLU A 201 -20.80 -15.85 -10.16
C GLU A 201 -20.71 -17.37 -10.32
N LYS A 202 -21.54 -18.14 -9.56
CA LYS A 202 -21.53 -19.59 -9.63
C LYS A 202 -22.01 -20.11 -11.00
N GLU A 203 -23.16 -19.60 -11.47
CA GLU A 203 -23.72 -20.00 -12.76
C GLU A 203 -22.76 -19.66 -13.91
N PHE A 204 -22.12 -18.51 -13.82
CA PHE A 204 -21.13 -18.06 -14.82
C PHE A 204 -19.91 -18.99 -14.83
N ILE A 205 -19.35 -19.34 -13.65
CA ILE A 205 -18.22 -20.27 -13.56
C ILE A 205 -18.60 -21.64 -14.07
N ASP A 206 -19.80 -22.16 -13.72
CA ASP A 206 -20.25 -23.48 -14.15
C ASP A 206 -20.43 -23.53 -15.68
N ALA A 207 -20.97 -22.46 -16.29
CA ALA A 207 -21.10 -22.37 -17.76
C ALA A 207 -19.72 -22.32 -18.46
N LEU A 208 -18.73 -21.65 -17.88
CA LEU A 208 -17.37 -21.63 -18.41
C LEU A 208 -16.66 -22.98 -18.24
N ARG A 209 -16.91 -23.70 -17.13
CA ARG A 209 -16.31 -25.01 -16.87
C ARG A 209 -16.73 -26.06 -17.90
N CYS A 210 -17.93 -25.99 -18.42
CA CYS A 210 -18.40 -26.89 -19.49
C CYS A 210 -17.60 -26.73 -20.80
N LYS A 211 -16.97 -25.55 -21.00
CA LYS A 211 -16.27 -25.20 -22.24
C LYS A 211 -14.74 -25.26 -22.12
N ASN A 212 -14.15 -25.20 -20.91
CA ASN A 212 -12.70 -25.16 -20.73
C ASN A 212 -12.04 -26.50 -20.42
N GLY A 213 -12.76 -27.62 -20.56
CA GLY A 213 -12.24 -28.95 -20.20
C GLY A 213 -12.15 -29.17 -18.67
N ASN A 214 -12.95 -28.48 -17.89
CA ASN A 214 -12.99 -28.58 -16.42
C ASN A 214 -11.68 -28.21 -15.71
N LEU A 215 -10.87 -27.37 -16.35
CA LEU A 215 -9.62 -26.83 -15.78
C LEU A 215 -9.90 -25.67 -14.83
N GLU A 216 -8.84 -25.12 -14.23
CA GLU A 216 -8.94 -24.04 -13.25
C GLU A 216 -9.59 -22.79 -13.86
N ILE A 217 -10.58 -22.25 -13.14
CA ILE A 217 -11.15 -20.92 -13.38
C ILE A 217 -11.04 -20.12 -12.10
N ARG A 218 -10.52 -18.90 -12.19
CA ARG A 218 -10.37 -17.98 -11.07
C ARG A 218 -11.16 -16.70 -11.36
N LEU A 219 -12.10 -16.33 -10.49
CA LEU A 219 -12.88 -15.11 -10.58
C LEU A 219 -12.63 -14.26 -9.33
N ASN A 220 -11.87 -13.19 -9.46
CA ASN A 220 -11.43 -12.32 -8.37
C ASN A 220 -12.02 -10.91 -8.50
N ARG A 221 -11.96 -10.13 -7.43
CA ARG A 221 -12.18 -8.68 -7.53
C ARG A 221 -11.01 -8.03 -8.25
N PRO A 222 -11.24 -6.92 -9.01
CA PRO A 222 -10.15 -6.19 -9.67
C PRO A 222 -9.05 -5.81 -8.66
N GLY A 223 -7.80 -5.98 -9.05
CA GLY A 223 -6.64 -5.70 -8.18
C GLY A 223 -6.27 -6.79 -7.17
N MET A 224 -6.97 -7.93 -7.13
CA MET A 224 -6.57 -9.11 -6.34
C MET A 224 -5.90 -10.21 -7.17
N GLY A 225 -5.80 -10.04 -8.46
CA GLY A 225 -5.13 -10.95 -9.40
C GLY A 225 -3.69 -10.52 -9.68
N GLY A 226 -3.01 -9.96 -8.69
CA GLY A 226 -1.62 -9.55 -8.79
C GLY A 226 -0.70 -10.73 -8.60
N GLU A 227 0.05 -11.02 -9.64
CA GLU A 227 1.44 -11.49 -9.63
C GLU A 227 1.72 -12.76 -8.81
N GLU A 228 1.43 -13.89 -9.40
CA GLU A 228 2.37 -14.99 -9.34
C GLU A 228 3.43 -14.72 -10.43
N LEU A 229 4.52 -14.08 -10.02
CA LEU A 229 5.79 -14.07 -10.74
C LEU A 229 6.44 -15.44 -10.67
#